data_44e00d3098974720e56d5ae57917d9e1
#
_entry.id   44e00d3098974720e56d5ae57917d9e1
#
_cell.length_a   1.000
_cell.length_b   1.000
_cell.length_c   1.000
_cell.angle_alpha   90.00
_cell.angle_beta   90.00
_cell.angle_gamma   90.00
#
_symmetry.space_group_name_H-M   'P 1'
#
loop_
_entity.id
_entity.type
_entity.pdbx_description
1 polymer ?
#
loop_
_entity_poly.entity_id
_entity_poly.type
_entity_poly.pdbx_seq_one_letter_code
_entity_poly.pdbx_strand_id
1 'polypeptide(L)'
;IKTVLATCVSNSFRIGGLSVLLGTLVGLLLGICAALHRGRFLDHFCTVFSILGVCVPSYVFLIFLQYNFAYQIPLLPYFIDSTNFLRSSVIPVVSMSLFTMSTIARFTRNEMVEVIDSDYVRLAESKGLYGGRLVWRHVLRNALIPIVTVLAPLVVDLLSLIHI
;
A
#
# COMPACT_ATOMS: atom_id res chain seq x y z
N ILE A 1 -20.34 -4.37 -27.97
CA ILE A 1 -19.19 -3.52 -27.64
C ILE A 1 -19.48 -2.74 -26.35
N LYS A 2 -20.59 -2.00 -26.21
CA LYS A 2 -20.91 -1.19 -25.00
C LYS A 2 -21.02 -2.03 -23.72
N THR A 3 -21.64 -3.19 -23.78
CA THR A 3 -21.78 -4.10 -22.63
C THR A 3 -20.44 -4.69 -22.18
N VAL A 4 -19.59 -5.08 -23.12
CA VAL A 4 -18.25 -5.61 -22.79
C VAL A 4 -17.37 -4.53 -22.14
N LEU A 5 -17.38 -3.32 -22.73
CA LEU A 5 -16.66 -2.18 -22.14
C LEU A 5 -17.15 -1.85 -20.72
N ALA A 6 -18.45 -1.81 -20.48
CA ALA A 6 -19.01 -1.54 -19.16
C ALA A 6 -18.57 -2.58 -18.12
N THR A 7 -18.54 -3.87 -18.50
CA THR A 7 -18.11 -4.95 -17.60
C THR A 7 -16.61 -4.87 -17.32
N CYS A 8 -15.78 -4.62 -18.34
CA CYS A 8 -14.35 -4.46 -18.17
C CYS A 8 -14.01 -3.26 -17.27
N VAL A 9 -14.62 -2.12 -17.51
CA VAL A 9 -14.43 -0.91 -16.68
C VAL A 9 -14.87 -1.16 -15.24
N SER A 10 -16.01 -1.81 -15.01
CA SER A 10 -16.48 -2.13 -13.66
C SER A 10 -15.51 -3.04 -12.91
N ASN A 11 -15.00 -4.09 -13.56
CA ASN A 11 -14.03 -5.00 -12.94
C ASN A 11 -12.70 -4.29 -12.67
N SER A 12 -12.26 -3.43 -13.58
CA SER A 12 -11.04 -2.62 -13.41
C SER A 12 -11.14 -1.71 -12.18
N PHE A 13 -12.27 -1.00 -12.02
CA PHE A 13 -12.49 -0.16 -10.84
C PHE A 13 -12.50 -0.96 -9.54
N ARG A 14 -13.10 -2.14 -9.54
CA ARG A 14 -13.12 -3.01 -8.35
C ARG A 14 -11.73 -3.50 -7.99
N ILE A 15 -10.97 -4.02 -8.97
CA ILE A 15 -9.60 -4.51 -8.73
C ILE A 15 -8.68 -3.36 -8.32
N GLY A 16 -8.71 -2.24 -9.05
CA GLY A 16 -7.92 -1.06 -8.73
C GLY A 16 -8.24 -0.49 -7.35
N GLY A 17 -9.53 -0.32 -7.03
CA GLY A 17 -9.95 0.15 -5.72
C GLY A 17 -9.51 -0.76 -4.57
N LEU A 18 -9.65 -2.09 -4.73
CA LEU A 18 -9.17 -3.06 -3.74
C LEU A 18 -7.65 -3.04 -3.61
N SER A 19 -6.92 -2.87 -4.72
CA SER A 19 -5.46 -2.79 -4.72
C SER A 19 -4.94 -1.55 -4.01
N VAL A 20 -5.56 -0.38 -4.26
CA VAL A 20 -5.22 0.86 -3.55
C VAL A 20 -5.53 0.73 -2.06
N LEU A 21 -6.71 0.21 -1.72
CA LEU A 21 -7.11 0.03 -0.33
C LEU A 21 -6.14 -0.88 0.42
N LEU A 22 -5.85 -2.06 -0.15
CA LEU A 22 -4.92 -3.03 0.44
C LEU A 22 -3.51 -2.43 0.55
N GLY A 23 -3.01 -1.84 -0.54
CA GLY A 23 -1.67 -1.23 -0.58
C GLY A 23 -1.52 -0.09 0.42
N THR A 24 -2.54 0.75 0.55
CA THR A 24 -2.54 1.86 1.52
C THR A 24 -2.57 1.36 2.95
N LEU A 25 -3.46 0.42 3.29
CA LEU A 25 -3.58 -0.10 4.65
C LEU A 25 -2.28 -0.79 5.09
N VAL A 26 -1.76 -1.70 4.26
CA VAL A 26 -0.52 -2.42 4.58
C VAL A 26 0.68 -1.48 4.56
N GLY A 27 0.74 -0.56 3.60
CA GLY A 27 1.81 0.45 3.51
C GLY A 27 1.85 1.37 4.72
N LEU A 28 0.71 1.86 5.20
CA LEU A 28 0.62 2.65 6.43
C LEU A 28 1.15 1.86 7.63
N LEU A 29 0.72 0.62 7.81
CA LEU A 29 1.16 -0.21 8.93
C LEU A 29 2.68 -0.43 8.89
N LEU A 30 3.23 -0.78 7.73
CA LEU A 30 4.67 -0.97 7.56
C LEU A 30 5.46 0.33 7.81
N GLY A 31 4.98 1.46 7.30
CA GLY A 31 5.60 2.77 7.49
C GLY A 31 5.59 3.21 8.96
N ILE A 32 4.46 3.04 9.66
CA ILE A 32 4.34 3.32 11.09
C ILE A 32 5.31 2.44 11.89
N CYS A 33 5.32 1.12 11.62
CA CYS A 33 6.23 0.20 12.29
C CYS A 33 7.71 0.59 12.06
N ALA A 34 8.08 0.93 10.83
CA ALA A 34 9.43 1.37 10.49
C ALA A 34 9.82 2.66 11.23
N ALA A 35 8.95 3.66 11.26
CA ALA A 35 9.20 4.93 11.93
C ALA A 35 9.39 4.76 13.45
N LEU A 36 8.54 3.96 14.09
CA LEU A 36 8.61 3.70 15.53
C LEU A 36 9.83 2.88 15.94
N HIS A 37 10.41 2.11 15.00
CA HIS A 37 11.61 1.32 15.23
C HIS A 37 12.83 1.87 14.46
N ARG A 38 12.88 3.19 14.27
CA ARG A 38 13.92 3.90 13.52
C ARG A 38 15.33 3.42 13.92
N GLY A 39 16.14 3.09 12.90
CA GLY A 39 17.52 2.60 13.07
C GLY A 39 17.65 1.15 13.57
N ARG A 40 16.53 0.42 13.74
CA ARG A 40 16.52 -1.00 14.11
C ARG A 40 16.29 -1.89 12.90
N PHE A 41 16.41 -3.21 13.11
CA PHE A 41 16.23 -4.22 12.05
C PHE A 41 14.90 -4.06 11.29
N LEU A 42 13.80 -3.79 11.98
CA LEU A 42 12.49 -3.59 11.36
C LEU A 42 12.45 -2.38 10.40
N ASP A 43 13.10 -1.28 10.76
CA ASP A 43 13.22 -0.11 9.89
C ASP A 43 13.97 -0.46 8.61
N HIS A 44 15.12 -1.09 8.72
CA HIS A 44 15.91 -1.51 7.56
C HIS A 44 15.17 -2.53 6.70
N PHE A 45 14.52 -3.51 7.31
CA PHE A 45 13.72 -4.50 6.59
C PHE A 45 12.58 -3.84 5.80
N CYS A 46 11.77 -3.00 6.44
CA CYS A 46 10.67 -2.28 5.77
C CYS A 46 11.18 -1.36 4.65
N THR A 47 12.32 -0.71 4.87
CA THR A 47 12.93 0.18 3.86
C THR A 47 13.40 -0.62 2.64
N VAL A 48 14.15 -1.71 2.84
CA VAL A 48 14.61 -2.57 1.74
C VAL A 48 13.42 -3.17 1.00
N PHE A 49 12.41 -3.68 1.72
CA PHE A 49 11.19 -4.22 1.13
C PHE A 49 10.46 -3.18 0.28
N SER A 50 10.35 -1.94 0.77
CA SER A 50 9.72 -0.84 0.02
C SER A 50 10.51 -0.45 -1.24
N ILE A 51 11.85 -0.49 -1.19
CA ILE A 51 12.67 -0.23 -2.37
C ILE A 51 12.46 -1.33 -3.41
N LEU A 52 12.54 -2.58 -3.00
CA LEU A 52 12.31 -3.73 -3.90
C LEU A 52 10.92 -3.69 -4.54
N GLY A 53 9.89 -3.37 -3.76
CA GLY A 53 8.53 -3.33 -4.27
C GLY A 53 8.25 -2.20 -5.26
N VAL A 54 9.01 -1.11 -5.22
CA VAL A 54 8.96 -0.06 -6.26
C VAL A 54 9.77 -0.46 -7.51
N CYS A 55 10.87 -1.20 -7.33
CA CYS A 55 11.73 -1.62 -8.45
C CYS A 55 11.12 -2.74 -9.29
N VAL A 56 10.28 -3.60 -8.70
CA VAL A 56 9.67 -4.73 -9.42
C VAL A 56 8.42 -4.24 -10.17
N PRO A 57 8.38 -4.34 -11.51
CA PRO A 57 7.18 -4.02 -12.27
C PRO A 57 6.00 -4.92 -11.83
N SER A 58 4.83 -4.31 -11.62
CA SER A 58 3.64 -5.01 -11.11
C SER A 58 3.21 -6.21 -11.98
N TYR A 59 3.37 -6.10 -13.31
CA TYR A 59 3.05 -7.20 -14.23
C TYR A 59 4.01 -8.39 -14.10
N VAL A 60 5.29 -8.15 -13.81
CA VAL A 60 6.27 -9.22 -13.56
C VAL A 60 5.91 -9.96 -12.28
N PHE A 61 5.55 -9.21 -11.25
CA PHE A 61 5.09 -9.79 -10.00
C PHE A 61 3.76 -10.54 -10.16
N LEU A 62 2.85 -10.04 -11.01
CA LEU A 62 1.60 -10.72 -11.38
C LEU A 62 1.90 -12.10 -12.00
N ILE A 63 2.77 -12.16 -13.01
CA ILE A 63 3.13 -13.41 -13.67
C ILE A 63 3.78 -14.39 -12.69
N PHE A 64 4.66 -13.89 -11.81
CA PHE A 64 5.28 -14.70 -10.76
C PHE A 64 4.24 -15.32 -9.83
N LEU A 65 3.25 -14.55 -9.37
CA LEU A 65 2.17 -15.04 -8.51
C LEU A 65 1.26 -16.03 -9.26
N GLN A 66 0.90 -15.75 -10.50
CA GLN A 66 0.08 -16.65 -11.32
C GLN A 66 0.79 -18.00 -11.56
N TYR A 67 2.09 -17.97 -11.87
CA TYR A 67 2.85 -19.20 -12.08
C TYR A 67 2.89 -20.06 -10.82
N ASN A 68 3.16 -19.47 -9.65
CA ASN A 68 3.28 -20.23 -8.41
C ASN A 68 1.92 -20.67 -7.85
N PHE A 69 0.93 -19.76 -7.77
CA PHE A 69 -0.31 -20.00 -7.03
C PHE A 69 -1.51 -20.41 -7.90
N ALA A 70 -1.44 -20.27 -9.21
CA ALA A 70 -2.49 -20.70 -10.10
C ALA A 70 -2.07 -21.89 -10.97
N TYR A 71 -0.81 -21.98 -11.39
CA TYR A 71 -0.32 -23.05 -12.25
C TYR A 71 0.34 -24.19 -11.46
N GLN A 72 1.36 -23.92 -10.65
CA GLN A 72 2.07 -24.98 -9.91
C GLN A 72 1.29 -25.49 -8.71
N ILE A 73 0.74 -24.60 -7.92
CA ILE A 73 -0.07 -24.94 -6.76
C ILE A 73 -1.46 -24.36 -7.04
N PRO A 74 -2.43 -25.12 -7.58
CA PRO A 74 -3.73 -24.60 -8.04
C PRO A 74 -4.62 -24.17 -6.86
N LEU A 75 -4.14 -23.22 -6.05
CA LEU A 75 -4.87 -22.64 -4.94
C LEU A 75 -5.84 -21.55 -5.39
N LEU A 76 -5.45 -20.79 -6.44
CA LEU A 76 -6.21 -19.65 -6.95
C LEU A 76 -6.51 -19.83 -8.45
N PRO A 77 -7.65 -19.33 -8.94
CA PRO A 77 -7.98 -19.41 -10.35
C PRO A 77 -7.04 -18.52 -11.18
N TYR A 78 -6.73 -19.00 -12.39
CA TYR A 78 -5.85 -18.29 -13.33
C TYR A 78 -6.54 -17.10 -13.99
N PHE A 79 -7.85 -17.22 -14.26
CA PHE A 79 -8.67 -16.16 -14.87
C PHE A 79 -9.67 -15.59 -13.86
N ILE A 80 -10.10 -14.36 -14.14
CA ILE A 80 -11.13 -13.70 -13.33
C ILE A 80 -12.48 -14.39 -13.62
N ASP A 81 -13.08 -14.93 -12.56
CA ASP A 81 -14.40 -15.56 -12.61
C ASP A 81 -15.43 -14.66 -11.93
N SER A 82 -16.48 -14.30 -12.68
CA SER A 82 -17.57 -13.46 -12.18
C SER A 82 -18.36 -14.11 -11.05
N THR A 83 -18.39 -15.45 -10.98
CA THR A 83 -19.11 -16.19 -9.94
C THR A 83 -18.36 -16.20 -8.63
N ASN A 84 -17.01 -16.19 -8.68
CA ASN A 84 -16.12 -16.15 -7.50
C ASN A 84 -15.12 -14.99 -7.60
N PHE A 85 -15.64 -13.78 -7.80
CA PHE A 85 -14.82 -12.58 -8.04
C PHE A 85 -13.74 -12.35 -6.96
N LEU A 86 -14.08 -12.49 -5.68
CA LEU A 86 -13.11 -12.26 -4.61
C LEU A 86 -11.91 -13.20 -4.68
N ARG A 87 -12.14 -14.49 -4.92
CA ARG A 87 -11.07 -15.48 -5.00
C ARG A 87 -10.21 -15.30 -6.25
N SER A 88 -10.84 -14.97 -7.39
CA SER A 88 -10.14 -14.78 -8.66
C SER A 88 -9.40 -13.45 -8.76
N SER A 89 -9.79 -12.44 -7.97
CA SER A 89 -9.13 -11.13 -7.93
C SER A 89 -7.93 -11.04 -6.98
N VAL A 90 -7.67 -12.07 -6.15
CA VAL A 90 -6.58 -12.02 -5.15
C VAL A 90 -5.22 -11.77 -5.80
N ILE A 91 -4.87 -12.54 -6.83
CA ILE A 91 -3.57 -12.40 -7.51
C ILE A 91 -3.39 -11.01 -8.12
N PRO A 92 -4.31 -10.50 -8.98
CA PRO A 92 -4.17 -9.16 -9.53
C PRO A 92 -4.21 -8.06 -8.46
N VAL A 93 -5.05 -8.18 -7.43
CA VAL A 93 -5.11 -7.20 -6.34
C VAL A 93 -3.79 -7.14 -5.57
N VAL A 94 -3.22 -8.28 -5.18
CA VAL A 94 -1.95 -8.33 -4.45
C VAL A 94 -0.80 -7.82 -5.31
N SER A 95 -0.74 -8.19 -6.58
CA SER A 95 0.34 -7.73 -7.47
C SER A 95 0.31 -6.22 -7.71
N MET A 96 -0.87 -5.65 -7.93
CA MET A 96 -1.02 -4.21 -8.15
C MET A 96 -0.86 -3.41 -6.85
N SER A 97 -1.21 -3.99 -5.70
CA SER A 97 -1.03 -3.32 -4.41
C SER A 97 0.43 -3.15 -3.99
N LEU A 98 1.36 -3.96 -4.52
CA LEU A 98 2.77 -3.95 -4.14
C LEU A 98 3.42 -2.58 -4.31
N PHE A 99 3.22 -1.93 -5.45
CA PHE A 99 3.76 -0.59 -5.73
C PHE A 99 3.19 0.46 -4.78
N THR A 100 1.87 0.49 -4.62
CA THR A 100 1.18 1.42 -3.70
C THR A 100 1.63 1.20 -2.26
N MET A 101 1.67 -0.05 -1.81
CA MET A 101 2.11 -0.43 -0.48
C MET A 101 3.54 0.06 -0.19
N SER A 102 4.45 -0.16 -1.13
CA SER A 102 5.86 0.21 -1.01
C SER A 102 6.06 1.72 -0.99
N THR A 103 5.34 2.44 -1.84
CA THR A 103 5.37 3.91 -1.91
C THR A 103 4.82 4.51 -0.63
N ILE A 104 3.65 4.06 -0.18
CA ILE A 104 3.01 4.56 1.05
C ILE A 104 3.84 4.20 2.28
N ALA A 105 4.41 3.00 2.37
CA ALA A 105 5.25 2.61 3.51
C ALA A 105 6.46 3.53 3.66
N ARG A 106 7.19 3.78 2.57
CA ARG A 106 8.35 4.67 2.58
C ARG A 106 7.96 6.11 2.91
N PHE A 107 6.89 6.60 2.30
CA PHE A 107 6.42 7.97 2.53
C PHE A 107 5.95 8.15 3.98
N THR A 108 5.12 7.24 4.49
CA THR A 108 4.65 7.24 5.87
C THR A 108 5.80 7.21 6.87
N ARG A 109 6.80 6.36 6.63
CA ARG A 109 7.99 6.30 7.48
C ARG A 109 8.72 7.64 7.53
N ASN A 110 8.92 8.30 6.39
CA ASN A 110 9.65 9.56 6.31
C ASN A 110 8.88 10.70 7.01
N GLU A 111 7.60 10.84 6.70
CA GLU A 111 6.74 11.86 7.32
C GLU A 111 6.62 11.68 8.85
N MET A 112 6.47 10.44 9.31
CA MET A 112 6.41 10.18 10.75
C MET A 112 7.73 10.50 11.45
N VAL A 113 8.87 10.20 10.84
CA VAL A 113 10.19 10.52 11.42
C VAL A 113 10.37 12.04 11.49
N GLU A 114 10.01 12.78 10.45
CA GLU A 114 10.08 14.24 10.43
C GLU A 114 9.20 14.85 11.53
N VAL A 115 7.97 14.35 11.66
CA VAL A 115 7.04 14.79 12.70
C VAL A 115 7.54 14.46 14.10
N ILE A 116 8.11 13.28 14.34
CA ILE A 116 8.66 12.88 15.65
C ILE A 116 9.79 13.82 16.08
N ASP A 117 10.64 14.25 15.14
CA ASP A 117 11.77 15.15 15.41
C ASP A 117 11.36 16.63 15.56
N SER A 118 10.07 16.97 15.35
CA SER A 118 9.58 18.35 15.39
C SER A 118 9.46 18.96 16.79
N ASP A 119 9.58 20.29 16.88
CA ASP A 119 9.52 21.02 18.16
C ASP A 119 8.17 20.90 18.86
N TYR A 120 7.06 20.78 18.11
CA TYR A 120 5.75 20.65 18.75
C TYR A 120 5.54 19.26 19.40
N VAL A 121 6.20 18.21 18.90
CA VAL A 121 6.21 16.91 19.56
C VAL A 121 7.04 16.98 20.83
N ARG A 122 8.20 17.63 20.81
CA ARG A 122 9.03 17.87 22.00
C ARG A 122 8.27 18.70 23.06
N LEU A 123 7.49 19.69 22.61
CA LEU A 123 6.62 20.46 23.49
C LEU A 123 5.51 19.60 24.12
N ALA A 124 4.94 18.66 23.36
CA ALA A 124 3.94 17.71 23.89
C ALA A 124 4.56 16.77 24.93
N GLU A 125 5.78 16.30 24.68
CA GLU A 125 6.54 15.49 25.64
C GLU A 125 6.84 16.24 26.93
N SER A 126 7.23 17.53 26.85
CA SER A 126 7.46 18.38 28.04
C SER A 126 6.21 18.59 28.86
N LYS A 127 5.01 18.46 28.27
CA LYS A 127 3.70 18.50 28.96
C LYS A 127 3.29 17.12 29.53
N GLY A 128 4.17 16.11 29.48
CA GLY A 128 3.93 14.78 30.04
C GLY A 128 3.16 13.82 29.13
N LEU A 129 3.09 14.09 27.82
CA LEU A 129 2.48 13.18 26.84
C LEU A 129 3.54 12.22 26.31
N TYR A 130 3.39 10.92 26.55
CA TYR A 130 4.33 9.88 26.11
C TYR A 130 3.62 8.68 25.49
N GLY A 131 4.42 7.84 24.78
CA GLY A 131 4.00 6.55 24.26
C GLY A 131 2.89 6.62 23.21
N GLY A 132 1.99 5.65 23.22
CA GLY A 132 0.94 5.52 22.19
C GLY A 132 0.04 6.74 22.05
N ARG A 133 -0.25 7.46 23.14
CA ARG A 133 -1.08 8.68 23.11
C ARG A 133 -0.42 9.80 22.32
N LEU A 134 0.90 9.98 22.47
CA LEU A 134 1.69 10.94 21.70
C LEU A 134 1.68 10.55 20.21
N VAL A 135 1.96 9.27 19.91
CA VAL A 135 2.04 8.77 18.54
C VAL A 135 0.70 8.94 17.80
N TRP A 136 -0.41 8.45 18.37
CA TRP A 136 -1.70 8.48 17.67
C TRP A 136 -2.30 9.87 17.55
N ARG A 137 -2.19 10.69 18.59
CA ARG A 137 -2.87 11.99 18.64
C ARG A 137 -2.06 13.13 18.04
N HIS A 138 -0.74 13.07 18.09
CA HIS A 138 0.15 14.16 17.65
C HIS A 138 0.98 13.77 16.43
N VAL A 139 1.66 12.63 16.45
CA VAL A 139 2.55 12.24 15.35
C VAL A 139 1.77 11.79 14.12
N LEU A 140 0.98 10.73 14.24
CA LEU A 140 0.28 10.12 13.10
C LEU A 140 -0.71 11.09 12.46
N ARG A 141 -1.48 11.81 13.25
CA ARG A 141 -2.46 12.77 12.73
C ARG A 141 -1.83 13.83 11.82
N ASN A 142 -0.66 14.35 12.19
CA ASN A 142 0.03 15.35 11.38
C ASN A 142 0.76 14.74 10.20
N ALA A 143 1.37 13.56 10.36
CA ALA A 143 1.99 12.82 9.25
C ALA A 143 0.98 12.36 8.18
N LEU A 144 -0.30 12.13 8.54
CA LEU A 144 -1.33 11.75 7.57
C LEU A 144 -1.67 12.86 6.56
N ILE A 145 -1.46 14.13 6.88
CA ILE A 145 -1.81 15.24 5.97
C ILE A 145 -1.05 15.12 4.64
N PRO A 146 0.29 15.06 4.59
CA PRO A 146 1.01 14.88 3.34
C PRO A 146 0.81 13.48 2.73
N ILE A 147 0.55 12.45 3.53
CA ILE A 147 0.29 11.09 3.02
C ILE A 147 -0.98 11.06 2.17
N VAL A 148 -2.05 11.73 2.59
CA VAL A 148 -3.31 11.80 1.82
C VAL A 148 -3.10 12.50 0.48
N THR A 149 -2.23 13.51 0.39
CA THR A 149 -1.95 14.19 -0.88
C THR A 149 -1.25 13.29 -1.90
N VAL A 150 -0.42 12.34 -1.43
CA VAL A 150 0.25 11.35 -2.30
C VAL A 150 -0.70 10.24 -2.74
N LEU A 151 -1.75 9.95 -2.00
CA LEU A 151 -2.75 8.94 -2.38
C LEU A 151 -3.52 9.32 -3.65
N ALA A 152 -3.84 10.59 -3.85
CA ALA A 152 -4.63 11.03 -4.98
C ALA A 152 -3.99 10.67 -6.35
N PRO A 153 -2.74 11.04 -6.65
CA PRO A 153 -2.07 10.60 -7.87
C PRO A 153 -1.92 9.07 -7.97
N LEU A 154 -1.63 8.36 -6.88
CA LEU A 154 -1.52 6.90 -6.90
C LEU A 154 -2.82 6.21 -7.31
N VAL A 155 -3.98 6.74 -6.89
CA VAL A 155 -5.29 6.25 -7.33
C VAL A 155 -5.46 6.46 -8.83
N VAL A 156 -5.12 7.64 -9.33
CA VAL A 156 -5.24 7.97 -10.76
C VAL A 156 -4.31 7.09 -11.60
N ASP A 157 -3.06 6.93 -11.21
CA ASP A 157 -2.07 6.11 -11.91
C ASP A 157 -2.53 4.64 -12.00
N LEU A 158 -3.05 4.10 -10.91
CA LEU A 158 -3.48 2.71 -10.84
C LEU A 158 -4.74 2.48 -11.69
N LEU A 159 -5.68 3.43 -11.71
CA LEU A 159 -6.85 3.37 -12.57
C LEU A 159 -6.48 3.55 -14.05
N SER A 160 -5.50 4.37 -14.36
CA SER A 160 -4.98 4.56 -15.72
C SER A 160 -4.30 3.28 -16.26
N LEU A 161 -3.51 2.61 -15.44
CA LEU A 161 -2.77 1.39 -15.83
C LEU A 161 -3.71 0.22 -16.17
N ILE A 162 -4.87 0.16 -15.56
CA ILE A 162 -5.87 -0.89 -15.80
C ILE A 162 -6.58 -0.71 -17.17
N HIS A 163 -6.54 0.49 -17.75
CA HIS A 163 -7.17 0.78 -19.04
C HIS A 163 -6.32 0.40 -20.26
N ILE A 164 -5.07 0.04 -20.06
CA ILE A 164 -4.14 -0.42 -21.09
C ILE A 164 -4.15 -1.94 -21.17
#